data_35ab4ad63944e7c7a4fbeb3a314c02c1
#
_entry.id   35ab4ad63944e7c7a4fbeb3a314c02c1
#
_cell.length_a   1.000
_cell.length_b   1.000
_cell.length_c   1.000
_cell.angle_alpha   90.00
_cell.angle_beta   90.00
_cell.angle_gamma   90.00
#
_symmetry.space_group_name_H-M   'P 1'
#
loop_
_entity.id
_entity.type
_entity.pdbx_description
1 polymer ?
#
loop_
_entity_poly.entity_id
_entity_poly.type
_entity_poly.pdbx_seq_one_letter_code
_entity_poly.pdbx_strand_id
1 'polypeptide(L)'
;EHTKDILKQYSKYYNTKTIKMYRTGNRKHRQWILMAAKEQKLMPTTEGALHIKLNINQMLDGYPGQEHNIPIYPVYKDLVEIMAKSKMAYTPTLLVSYGGPWAENYYYATENVQGDSKLNYFTPKDHLDSKSRRRNDGWFHKDEYVFEEQGKFIKDLVENGGIVGVGSHGQLQGLGYHWELWSMQASNFTIFYSMKFKLLMF
;
A
#
# COMPACT_ATOMS: atom_id res chain seq x y z
N GLU A 1 24.13 -17.74 7.29
CA GLU A 1 24.94 -17.05 8.30
C GLU A 1 25.02 -15.56 7.99
N HIS A 2 25.53 -15.14 6.84
CA HIS A 2 25.67 -13.73 6.44
C HIS A 2 24.43 -12.86 6.68
N THR A 3 23.23 -13.36 6.35
CA THR A 3 21.98 -12.67 6.60
C THR A 3 21.72 -12.40 8.09
N LYS A 4 22.05 -13.39 8.94
CA LYS A 4 21.92 -13.26 10.40
C LYS A 4 22.87 -12.19 10.93
N ASP A 5 24.10 -12.16 10.46
CA ASP A 5 25.11 -11.18 10.89
C ASP A 5 24.70 -9.76 10.52
N ILE A 6 24.21 -9.55 9.29
CA ILE A 6 23.71 -8.24 8.84
C ILE A 6 22.53 -7.78 9.71
N LEU A 7 21.52 -8.64 9.92
CA LEU A 7 20.35 -8.24 10.69
C LEU A 7 20.64 -8.07 12.18
N LYS A 8 21.60 -8.80 12.71
CA LYS A 8 22.12 -8.59 14.07
C LYS A 8 22.80 -7.23 14.21
N GLN A 9 23.63 -6.83 13.24
CA GLN A 9 24.22 -5.50 13.20
C GLN A 9 23.14 -4.43 13.08
N TYR A 10 22.16 -4.61 12.18
CA TYR A 10 21.05 -3.68 12.03
C TYR A 10 20.32 -3.49 13.36
N SER A 11 19.90 -4.57 14.04
CA SER A 11 19.24 -4.51 15.33
C SER A 11 20.06 -3.82 16.43
N LYS A 12 21.39 -3.94 16.35
CA LYS A 12 22.31 -3.35 17.34
C LYS A 12 22.46 -1.84 17.16
N TYR A 13 22.53 -1.39 15.91
CA TYR A 13 22.91 -0.01 15.61
C TYR A 13 21.74 0.91 15.25
N TYR A 14 20.58 0.35 14.88
CA TYR A 14 19.41 1.13 14.50
C TYR A 14 18.26 0.94 15.48
N ASN A 15 17.68 2.04 15.91
CA ASN A 15 16.52 2.04 16.82
C ASN A 15 15.20 1.92 16.03
N THR A 16 15.13 0.96 15.10
CA THR A 16 13.91 0.64 14.34
C THR A 16 13.68 -0.86 14.33
N LYS A 17 12.43 -1.27 14.24
CA LYS A 17 12.04 -2.69 14.15
C LYS A 17 11.50 -3.05 12.78
N THR A 18 11.33 -2.09 11.90
CA THR A 18 10.82 -2.31 10.54
C THR A 18 11.95 -2.33 9.53
N ILE A 19 11.85 -3.23 8.55
CA ILE A 19 12.78 -3.32 7.43
C ILE A 19 11.93 -3.34 6.15
N LYS A 20 12.22 -2.47 5.21
CA LYS A 20 11.68 -2.60 3.87
C LYS A 20 12.41 -3.70 3.14
N MET A 21 11.68 -4.73 2.78
CA MET A 21 12.18 -5.85 2.02
C MET A 21 11.52 -5.85 0.64
N TYR A 22 12.13 -5.14 -0.29
CA TYR A 22 11.64 -5.01 -1.66
C TYR A 22 11.57 -6.39 -2.35
N ARG A 23 11.69 -6.51 -3.63
CA ARG A 23 11.68 -7.77 -4.37
C ARG A 23 13.05 -8.46 -4.31
N THR A 24 13.54 -8.74 -3.11
CA THR A 24 14.89 -9.25 -2.87
C THR A 24 15.01 -10.74 -3.23
N GLY A 25 15.86 -11.05 -4.18
CA GLY A 25 16.31 -12.41 -4.48
C GLY A 25 15.18 -13.40 -4.83
N ASN A 26 15.48 -14.67 -4.76
CA ASN A 26 14.50 -15.74 -4.89
C ASN A 26 13.79 -16.06 -3.55
N ARG A 27 12.80 -16.98 -3.58
CA ARG A 27 12.02 -17.34 -2.40
C ARG A 27 12.90 -17.82 -1.24
N LYS A 28 13.94 -18.61 -1.53
CA LYS A 28 14.87 -19.13 -0.51
C LYS A 28 15.60 -17.99 0.21
N HIS A 29 16.08 -17.00 -0.52
CA HIS A 29 16.72 -15.82 0.10
C HIS A 29 15.73 -15.03 0.97
N ARG A 30 14.51 -14.84 0.51
CA ARG A 30 13.47 -14.15 1.29
C ARG A 30 13.14 -14.88 2.57
N GLN A 31 13.01 -16.21 2.53
CA GLN A 31 12.80 -17.03 3.72
C GLN A 31 13.97 -16.93 4.71
N TRP A 32 15.20 -16.90 4.25
CA TRP A 32 16.36 -16.71 5.12
C TRP A 32 16.33 -15.35 5.83
N ILE A 33 15.92 -14.29 5.13
CA ILE A 33 15.77 -12.96 5.73
C ILE A 33 14.65 -12.96 6.78
N LEU A 34 13.50 -13.56 6.48
CA LEU A 34 12.40 -13.70 7.43
C LEU A 34 12.81 -14.44 8.70
N MET A 35 13.52 -15.57 8.56
CA MET A 35 14.02 -16.34 9.69
C MET A 35 14.98 -15.52 10.56
N ALA A 36 15.93 -14.85 9.94
CA ALA A 36 16.90 -14.02 10.66
C ALA A 36 16.24 -12.76 11.27
N ALA A 37 15.27 -12.17 10.59
CA ALA A 37 14.48 -11.04 11.11
C ALA A 37 13.67 -11.46 12.36
N LYS A 38 13.06 -12.64 12.33
CA LYS A 38 12.32 -13.19 13.47
C LYS A 38 13.22 -13.37 14.71
N GLU A 39 14.44 -13.89 14.53
CA GLU A 39 15.43 -14.01 15.61
C GLU A 39 15.78 -12.64 16.24
N GLN A 40 15.79 -11.60 15.44
CA GLN A 40 16.10 -10.22 15.87
C GLN A 40 14.84 -9.41 16.25
N LYS A 41 13.66 -10.00 16.23
CA LYS A 41 12.36 -9.32 16.47
C LYS A 41 12.15 -8.12 15.53
N LEU A 42 12.57 -8.26 14.28
CA LEU A 42 12.36 -7.28 13.21
C LEU A 42 11.14 -7.65 12.38
N MET A 43 10.50 -6.64 11.79
CA MET A 43 9.32 -6.76 10.93
C MET A 43 9.69 -6.39 9.49
N PRO A 44 10.08 -7.34 8.65
CA PRO A 44 10.30 -7.10 7.22
C PRO A 44 8.96 -6.96 6.50
N THR A 45 8.70 -5.80 5.88
CA THR A 45 7.56 -5.58 5.00
C THR A 45 7.96 -5.73 3.53
N THR A 46 7.01 -5.99 2.67
CA THR A 46 7.24 -6.13 1.22
C THR A 46 6.32 -5.23 0.42
N GLU A 47 6.71 -4.88 -0.77
CA GLU A 47 5.86 -4.11 -1.69
C GLU A 47 4.92 -4.99 -2.54
N GLY A 48 4.98 -6.30 -2.38
CA GLY A 48 4.26 -7.19 -3.29
C GLY A 48 4.85 -7.17 -4.71
N ALA A 49 4.05 -7.51 -5.69
CA ALA A 49 4.46 -7.55 -7.10
C ALA A 49 3.26 -7.43 -8.04
N LEU A 50 3.57 -7.17 -9.33
CA LEU A 50 2.59 -7.14 -10.41
C LEU A 50 2.01 -8.53 -10.76
N HIS A 51 2.43 -9.59 -10.09
CA HIS A 51 1.87 -10.92 -10.28
C HIS A 51 1.53 -11.60 -8.95
N ILE A 52 0.35 -12.14 -8.90
CA ILE A 52 -0.30 -12.70 -7.70
C ILE A 52 0.51 -13.81 -7.03
N LYS A 53 1.22 -14.64 -7.79
CA LYS A 53 2.00 -15.76 -7.25
C LYS A 53 3.04 -15.31 -6.22
N LEU A 54 3.72 -14.18 -6.45
CA LEU A 54 4.68 -13.67 -5.48
C LEU A 54 3.97 -13.16 -4.22
N ASN A 55 2.85 -12.44 -4.38
CA ASN A 55 2.07 -11.94 -3.25
C ASN A 55 1.59 -13.09 -2.35
N ILE A 56 1.02 -14.15 -2.92
CA ILE A 56 0.61 -15.34 -2.16
C ILE A 56 1.80 -16.01 -1.47
N ASN A 57 2.94 -16.17 -2.16
CA ASN A 57 4.13 -16.74 -1.55
C ASN A 57 4.61 -15.94 -0.34
N GLN A 58 4.54 -14.60 -0.42
CA GLN A 58 4.93 -13.73 0.69
C GLN A 58 3.98 -13.88 1.89
N MET A 59 2.67 -14.00 1.66
CA MET A 59 1.71 -14.30 2.72
C MET A 59 2.01 -15.64 3.39
N LEU A 60 2.22 -16.69 2.59
CA LEU A 60 2.52 -18.05 3.08
C LEU A 60 3.88 -18.15 3.79
N ASP A 61 4.86 -17.35 3.38
CA ASP A 61 6.18 -17.29 4.00
C ASP A 61 6.18 -16.52 5.33
N GLY A 62 5.05 -15.84 5.67
CA GLY A 62 4.88 -15.17 6.95
C GLY A 62 5.45 -13.76 7.01
N TYR A 63 5.39 -13.01 5.92
CA TYR A 63 5.69 -11.56 5.95
C TYR A 63 4.68 -10.84 6.85
N PRO A 64 5.13 -9.97 7.75
CA PRO A 64 4.23 -9.23 8.64
C PRO A 64 3.49 -8.08 7.96
N GLY A 65 3.91 -7.63 6.78
CA GLY A 65 3.26 -6.55 6.05
C GLY A 65 3.48 -6.59 4.55
N GLN A 66 2.49 -6.11 3.81
CA GLN A 66 2.56 -5.90 2.36
C GLN A 66 2.08 -4.49 2.03
N GLU A 67 2.93 -3.77 1.31
CA GLU A 67 2.63 -2.49 0.70
C GLU A 67 2.14 -2.70 -0.74
N HIS A 68 1.33 -1.76 -1.23
CA HIS A 68 0.66 -1.79 -2.53
C HIS A 68 -0.40 -2.88 -2.68
N ASN A 69 -1.35 -2.60 -3.56
CA ASN A 69 -2.49 -3.47 -3.78
C ASN A 69 -2.13 -4.78 -4.50
N ILE A 70 -2.97 -5.78 -4.29
CA ILE A 70 -2.92 -7.03 -5.04
C ILE A 70 -3.34 -6.74 -6.50
N PRO A 71 -2.56 -7.22 -7.51
CA PRO A 71 -2.73 -6.81 -8.91
C PRO A 71 -3.84 -7.58 -9.65
N ILE A 72 -4.84 -8.07 -8.94
CA ILE A 72 -6.00 -8.77 -9.51
C ILE A 72 -7.30 -8.21 -8.96
N TYR A 73 -8.35 -8.30 -9.75
CA TYR A 73 -9.72 -8.00 -9.36
C TYR A 73 -10.69 -8.76 -10.29
N PRO A 74 -11.84 -9.20 -9.79
CA PRO A 74 -12.20 -9.21 -8.38
C PRO A 74 -11.29 -10.13 -7.58
N VAL A 75 -11.10 -9.83 -6.30
CA VAL A 75 -10.38 -10.72 -5.37
C VAL A 75 -11.41 -11.68 -4.75
N TYR A 76 -11.13 -12.97 -4.82
CA TYR A 76 -12.06 -13.99 -4.33
C TYR A 76 -11.84 -14.34 -2.85
N LYS A 77 -12.84 -14.97 -2.28
CA LYS A 77 -12.94 -15.28 -0.85
C LYS A 77 -11.73 -16.04 -0.28
N ASP A 78 -11.15 -16.96 -1.03
CA ASP A 78 -9.97 -17.75 -0.62
C ASP A 78 -8.76 -16.86 -0.33
N LEU A 79 -8.53 -15.84 -1.16
CA LEU A 79 -7.42 -14.90 -0.96
C LEU A 79 -7.72 -13.94 0.20
N VAL A 80 -8.96 -13.48 0.36
CA VAL A 80 -9.39 -12.70 1.52
C VAL A 80 -9.11 -13.47 2.81
N GLU A 81 -9.53 -14.74 2.86
CA GLU A 81 -9.34 -15.60 4.04
C GLU A 81 -7.85 -15.86 4.35
N ILE A 82 -7.04 -16.16 3.33
CA ILE A 82 -5.59 -16.38 3.52
C ILE A 82 -4.97 -15.12 4.13
N MET A 83 -5.23 -13.96 3.56
CA MET A 83 -4.66 -12.69 4.06
C MET A 83 -5.15 -12.37 5.47
N ALA A 84 -6.44 -12.49 5.73
CA ALA A 84 -7.00 -12.26 7.06
C ALA A 84 -6.42 -13.20 8.13
N LYS A 85 -6.29 -14.49 7.80
CA LYS A 85 -5.75 -15.51 8.70
C LYS A 85 -4.24 -15.38 8.92
N SER A 86 -3.48 -14.93 7.93
CA SER A 86 -2.04 -14.69 8.04
C SER A 86 -1.68 -13.57 9.00
N LYS A 87 -2.64 -12.68 9.30
CA LYS A 87 -2.41 -11.45 10.07
C LYS A 87 -1.37 -10.51 9.47
N MET A 88 -1.09 -10.65 8.18
CA MET A 88 -0.27 -9.71 7.43
C MET A 88 -0.97 -8.35 7.39
N ALA A 89 -0.27 -7.29 7.79
CA ALA A 89 -0.76 -5.93 7.61
C ALA A 89 -0.74 -5.56 6.13
N TYR A 90 -1.82 -5.01 5.63
CA TYR A 90 -1.98 -4.66 4.23
C TYR A 90 -2.17 -3.15 4.05
N THR A 91 -1.27 -2.51 3.32
CA THR A 91 -1.31 -1.07 2.99
C THR A 91 -1.50 -0.94 1.48
N PRO A 92 -2.73 -0.82 0.98
CA PRO A 92 -3.05 -1.00 -0.44
C PRO A 92 -2.40 0.02 -1.37
N THR A 93 -2.28 1.28 -0.95
CA THR A 93 -1.71 2.35 -1.78
C THR A 93 -2.38 2.44 -3.15
N LEU A 94 -3.69 2.68 -3.15
CA LEU A 94 -4.52 2.70 -4.36
C LEU A 94 -4.13 3.79 -5.34
N LEU A 95 -3.51 4.87 -4.85
CA LEU A 95 -3.01 5.95 -5.70
C LEU A 95 -1.95 5.49 -6.70
N VAL A 96 -1.27 4.38 -6.41
CA VAL A 96 -0.28 3.74 -7.28
C VAL A 96 -0.72 2.30 -7.54
N SER A 97 -1.93 2.14 -8.05
CA SER A 97 -2.58 0.83 -8.24
C SER A 97 -1.79 -0.08 -9.17
N TYR A 98 -1.66 -1.34 -8.75
CA TYR A 98 -1.29 -2.42 -9.65
C TYR A 98 -2.54 -2.99 -10.33
N GLY A 99 -2.42 -3.38 -11.60
CA GLY A 99 -3.50 -4.00 -12.36
C GLY A 99 -4.42 -3.04 -13.11
N GLY A 100 -4.18 -1.73 -13.04
CA GLY A 100 -4.94 -0.71 -13.79
C GLY A 100 -4.31 0.68 -13.68
N PRO A 101 -4.97 1.70 -14.23
CA PRO A 101 -4.55 3.09 -14.07
C PRO A 101 -4.50 3.48 -12.59
N TRP A 102 -3.53 4.30 -12.25
CA TRP A 102 -3.38 4.79 -10.88
C TRP A 102 -4.56 5.68 -10.48
N ALA A 103 -5.15 5.45 -9.33
CA ALA A 103 -6.23 6.29 -8.82
C ALA A 103 -5.79 7.77 -8.68
N GLU A 104 -4.51 8.05 -8.49
CA GLU A 104 -3.98 9.40 -8.49
C GLU A 104 -4.27 10.16 -9.80
N ASN A 105 -4.21 9.49 -10.96
CA ASN A 105 -4.54 10.10 -12.23
C ASN A 105 -6.02 10.48 -12.34
N TYR A 106 -6.91 9.68 -11.76
CA TYR A 106 -8.33 10.01 -11.67
C TYR A 106 -8.54 11.33 -10.93
N TYR A 107 -7.91 11.49 -9.77
CA TYR A 107 -8.06 12.71 -8.98
C TYR A 107 -7.43 13.94 -9.64
N TYR A 108 -6.29 13.80 -10.29
CA TYR A 108 -5.74 14.92 -11.08
C TYR A 108 -6.65 15.33 -12.23
N ALA A 109 -7.40 14.41 -12.82
CA ALA A 109 -8.32 14.71 -13.92
C ALA A 109 -9.68 15.26 -13.45
N THR A 110 -10.09 14.95 -12.20
CA THR A 110 -11.42 15.31 -11.68
C THR A 110 -11.39 16.47 -10.67
N GLU A 111 -10.26 16.71 -10.01
CA GLU A 111 -10.10 17.73 -8.98
C GLU A 111 -9.36 18.95 -9.51
N ASN A 112 -9.78 20.15 -9.09
CA ASN A 112 -9.08 21.38 -9.43
C ASN A 112 -7.88 21.64 -8.49
N VAL A 113 -6.84 20.82 -8.65
CA VAL A 113 -5.63 20.89 -7.82
C VAL A 113 -4.97 22.27 -7.84
N GLN A 114 -4.94 22.93 -9.01
CA GLN A 114 -4.33 24.25 -9.17
C GLN A 114 -5.16 25.38 -8.52
N GLY A 115 -6.45 25.18 -8.34
CA GLY A 115 -7.37 26.12 -7.70
C GLY A 115 -7.49 25.92 -6.19
N ASP A 116 -6.89 24.89 -5.61
CA ASP A 116 -6.99 24.64 -4.18
C ASP A 116 -6.18 25.67 -3.37
N SER A 117 -6.88 26.45 -2.53
CA SER A 117 -6.30 27.54 -1.78
C SER A 117 -5.26 27.08 -0.73
N LYS A 118 -5.47 25.93 -0.11
CA LYS A 118 -4.53 25.37 0.87
C LYS A 118 -3.27 24.88 0.20
N LEU A 119 -3.39 24.18 -0.92
CA LEU A 119 -2.24 23.75 -1.69
C LEU A 119 -1.41 24.93 -2.17
N ASN A 120 -2.06 25.97 -2.72
CA ASN A 120 -1.38 27.18 -3.17
C ASN A 120 -0.71 27.96 -2.03
N TYR A 121 -1.22 27.86 -0.81
CA TYR A 121 -0.62 28.51 0.34
C TYR A 121 0.59 27.73 0.92
N PHE A 122 0.48 26.41 1.02
CA PHE A 122 1.49 25.56 1.68
C PHE A 122 2.50 24.92 0.74
N THR A 123 2.24 24.93 -0.57
CA THR A 123 3.10 24.28 -1.56
C THR A 123 3.72 25.32 -2.49
N PRO A 124 5.05 25.36 -2.62
CA PRO A 124 5.69 26.23 -3.61
C PRO A 124 5.12 25.99 -5.00
N LYS A 125 4.87 27.08 -5.75
CA LYS A 125 4.19 27.02 -7.04
C LYS A 125 4.88 26.12 -8.07
N ASP A 126 6.19 26.20 -8.15
CA ASP A 126 7.01 25.36 -9.02
C ASP A 126 6.90 23.88 -8.67
N HIS A 127 6.83 23.55 -7.38
CA HIS A 127 6.61 22.17 -6.91
C HIS A 127 5.20 21.68 -7.29
N LEU A 128 4.16 22.49 -7.02
CA LEU A 128 2.79 22.16 -7.39
C LEU A 128 2.67 21.93 -8.91
N ASP A 129 3.23 22.84 -9.71
CA ASP A 129 3.22 22.73 -11.17
C ASP A 129 3.97 21.47 -11.65
N SER A 130 5.11 21.17 -11.08
CA SER A 130 5.90 19.97 -11.46
C SER A 130 5.14 18.65 -11.24
N LYS A 131 4.24 18.63 -10.25
CA LYS A 131 3.48 17.44 -9.87
C LYS A 131 2.12 17.33 -10.55
N SER A 132 1.47 18.46 -10.88
CA SER A 132 0.10 18.47 -11.42
C SER A 132 0.02 18.85 -12.91
N ARG A 133 1.04 19.53 -13.45
CA ARG A 133 1.08 19.90 -14.87
C ARG A 133 0.96 18.66 -15.76
N ARG A 134 0.08 18.67 -16.75
CA ARG A 134 -0.21 17.61 -17.70
C ARG A 134 -0.96 16.40 -17.13
N ARG A 135 -1.44 16.45 -15.89
CA ARG A 135 -2.24 15.37 -15.31
C ARG A 135 -3.75 15.64 -15.31
N ASN A 136 -4.14 16.88 -15.64
CA ASN A 136 -5.55 17.28 -15.76
C ASN A 136 -6.21 16.72 -17.04
N ASP A 137 -5.41 16.29 -18.01
CA ASP A 137 -5.94 15.66 -19.22
C ASP A 137 -6.20 14.18 -18.90
N GLY A 138 -7.46 13.78 -18.93
CA GLY A 138 -7.87 12.41 -18.66
C GLY A 138 -7.37 11.45 -19.74
N TRP A 139 -6.24 10.78 -19.49
CA TRP A 139 -5.68 9.76 -20.39
C TRP A 139 -6.47 8.45 -20.40
N PHE A 140 -7.28 8.24 -19.36
CA PHE A 140 -8.02 7.01 -19.16
C PHE A 140 -9.52 7.29 -19.04
N HIS A 141 -10.33 6.40 -19.58
CA HIS A 141 -11.75 6.44 -19.32
C HIS A 141 -12.02 6.06 -17.85
N LYS A 142 -13.07 6.64 -17.25
CA LYS A 142 -13.40 6.39 -15.85
C LYS A 142 -13.56 4.90 -15.50
N ASP A 143 -14.06 4.11 -16.46
CA ASP A 143 -14.30 2.67 -16.26
C ASP A 143 -13.03 1.81 -16.32
N GLU A 144 -11.88 2.42 -16.64
CA GLU A 144 -10.58 1.72 -16.62
C GLU A 144 -9.94 1.72 -15.23
N TYR A 145 -10.41 2.61 -14.33
CA TYR A 145 -9.89 2.69 -12.98
C TYR A 145 -10.42 1.55 -12.11
N VAL A 146 -9.51 0.85 -11.46
CA VAL A 146 -9.79 -0.38 -10.71
C VAL A 146 -9.85 -0.19 -9.19
N PHE A 147 -9.60 1.02 -8.71
CA PHE A 147 -9.50 1.29 -7.26
C PHE A 147 -10.81 1.02 -6.51
N GLU A 148 -11.98 1.15 -7.15
CA GLU A 148 -13.26 0.79 -6.54
C GLU A 148 -13.36 -0.70 -6.26
N GLU A 149 -12.96 -1.54 -7.22
CA GLU A 149 -12.94 -3.00 -7.04
C GLU A 149 -11.90 -3.44 -6.01
N GLN A 150 -10.75 -2.75 -5.99
CA GLN A 150 -9.72 -2.97 -4.98
C GLN A 150 -10.19 -2.53 -3.59
N GLY A 151 -10.99 -1.47 -3.51
CA GLY A 151 -11.63 -1.03 -2.28
C GLY A 151 -12.63 -2.05 -1.73
N LYS A 152 -13.36 -2.78 -2.58
CA LYS A 152 -14.22 -3.90 -2.14
C LYS A 152 -13.40 -4.99 -1.45
N PHE A 153 -12.25 -5.35 -2.02
CA PHE A 153 -11.35 -6.30 -1.37
C PHE A 153 -10.87 -5.82 0.01
N ILE A 154 -10.53 -4.53 0.14
CA ILE A 154 -10.14 -3.93 1.42
C ILE A 154 -11.25 -4.08 2.45
N LYS A 155 -12.49 -3.78 2.06
CA LYS A 155 -13.68 -3.96 2.89
C LYS A 155 -13.83 -5.41 3.35
N ASP A 156 -13.82 -6.34 2.41
CA ASP A 156 -13.96 -7.77 2.70
C ASP A 156 -12.85 -8.26 3.65
N LEU A 157 -11.63 -7.78 3.44
CA LEU A 157 -10.49 -8.13 4.29
C LEU A 157 -10.70 -7.67 5.75
N VAL A 158 -11.18 -6.44 5.94
CA VAL A 158 -11.49 -5.90 7.28
C VAL A 158 -12.63 -6.65 7.94
N GLU A 159 -13.70 -6.92 7.21
CA GLU A 159 -14.86 -7.68 7.71
C GLU A 159 -14.48 -9.10 8.12
N ASN A 160 -13.47 -9.69 7.49
CA ASN A 160 -12.91 -10.99 7.85
C ASN A 160 -11.78 -10.91 8.91
N GLY A 161 -11.60 -9.77 9.56
CA GLY A 161 -10.63 -9.57 10.65
C GLY A 161 -9.19 -9.44 10.20
N GLY A 162 -8.95 -9.05 8.95
CA GLY A 162 -7.64 -8.66 8.43
C GLY A 162 -7.18 -7.32 8.99
N ILE A 163 -5.91 -7.01 8.82
CA ILE A 163 -5.27 -5.77 9.26
C ILE A 163 -5.00 -4.93 8.02
N VAL A 164 -5.59 -3.73 7.95
CA VAL A 164 -5.40 -2.81 6.82
C VAL A 164 -4.90 -1.47 7.34
N GLY A 165 -3.90 -0.91 6.69
CA GLY A 165 -3.40 0.44 6.88
C GLY A 165 -3.78 1.37 5.74
N VAL A 166 -3.49 2.65 5.88
CA VAL A 166 -3.66 3.64 4.82
C VAL A 166 -2.28 3.95 4.25
N GLY A 167 -2.08 3.66 2.97
CA GLY A 167 -0.94 4.14 2.19
C GLY A 167 -1.31 5.39 1.41
N SER A 168 -0.36 6.03 0.81
CA SER A 168 -0.64 7.15 -0.09
C SER A 168 0.24 7.10 -1.33
N HIS A 169 1.54 7.24 -1.14
CA HIS A 169 2.50 7.34 -2.25
C HIS A 169 2.16 8.47 -3.25
N GLY A 170 1.22 9.36 -2.87
CA GLY A 170 0.77 10.47 -3.70
C GLY A 170 1.86 11.50 -3.93
N GLN A 171 1.86 12.10 -5.12
CA GLN A 171 2.85 13.11 -5.51
C GLN A 171 2.68 14.42 -4.74
N LEU A 172 1.46 14.75 -4.32
CA LEU A 172 1.16 15.88 -3.46
C LEU A 172 0.97 15.38 -2.02
N GLN A 173 1.94 15.64 -1.18
CA GLN A 173 1.91 15.27 0.23
C GLN A 173 0.72 15.93 0.94
N GLY A 174 0.09 15.20 1.87
CA GLY A 174 -1.15 15.63 2.50
C GLY A 174 -2.38 15.32 1.63
N LEU A 175 -2.51 15.94 0.47
CA LEU A 175 -3.64 15.69 -0.44
C LEU A 175 -3.70 14.23 -0.90
N GLY A 176 -2.56 13.64 -1.25
CA GLY A 176 -2.48 12.23 -1.63
C GLY A 176 -2.99 11.29 -0.55
N TYR A 177 -2.79 11.61 0.73
CA TYR A 177 -3.36 10.83 1.83
C TYR A 177 -4.90 10.90 1.84
N HIS A 178 -5.48 12.07 1.59
CA HIS A 178 -6.94 12.22 1.47
C HIS A 178 -7.49 11.47 0.27
N TRP A 179 -6.82 11.56 -0.88
CA TRP A 179 -7.22 10.81 -2.07
C TRP A 179 -7.15 9.29 -1.87
N GLU A 180 -6.17 8.80 -1.12
CA GLU A 180 -6.13 7.38 -0.75
C GLU A 180 -7.35 7.00 0.08
N LEU A 181 -7.70 7.81 1.08
CA LEU A 181 -8.91 7.60 1.88
C LEU A 181 -10.18 7.63 1.02
N TRP A 182 -10.28 8.56 0.07
CA TRP A 182 -11.42 8.64 -0.84
C TRP A 182 -11.47 7.44 -1.79
N SER A 183 -10.34 6.96 -2.29
CA SER A 183 -10.25 5.75 -3.11
C SER A 183 -10.75 4.53 -2.34
N MET A 184 -10.36 4.40 -1.08
CA MET A 184 -10.83 3.32 -0.20
C MET A 184 -12.34 3.45 0.07
N GLN A 185 -12.87 4.68 0.18
CA GLN A 185 -14.28 4.95 0.44
C GLN A 185 -15.18 4.76 -0.79
N ALA A 186 -14.65 4.92 -2.01
CA ALA A 186 -15.41 4.83 -3.26
C ALA A 186 -16.15 3.48 -3.42
N SER A 187 -15.69 2.43 -2.75
CA SER A 187 -16.31 1.10 -2.71
C SER A 187 -17.42 0.93 -1.66
N ASN A 188 -18.03 2.02 -1.18
CA ASN A 188 -18.98 2.02 -0.04
C ASN A 188 -18.39 1.51 1.28
N PHE A 189 -17.08 1.63 1.44
CA PHE A 189 -16.39 1.36 2.67
C PHE A 189 -16.48 2.60 3.58
N THR A 190 -17.36 2.56 4.58
CA THR A 190 -17.51 3.70 5.51
C THR A 190 -16.27 3.83 6.37
N ILE A 191 -15.58 4.97 6.30
CA ILE A 191 -14.36 5.28 7.07
C ILE A 191 -14.52 5.02 8.58
N PHE A 192 -15.73 5.09 9.14
CA PHE A 192 -16.02 4.72 10.53
C PHE A 192 -15.75 3.24 10.85
N TYR A 193 -15.85 2.33 9.88
CA TYR A 193 -15.34 0.97 10.07
C TYR A 193 -13.82 0.93 10.09
N SER A 194 -13.16 1.87 9.41
CA SER A 194 -11.70 1.99 9.38
C SER A 194 -11.10 2.55 10.67
N MET A 195 -11.84 3.29 11.48
CA MET A 195 -11.38 3.78 12.79
C MET A 195 -11.30 2.70 13.88
N LYS A 196 -11.82 1.49 13.65
CA LYS A 196 -11.38 0.29 14.39
C LYS A 196 -9.97 -0.15 14.04
N PHE A 197 -9.36 0.51 13.01
CA PHE A 197 -7.95 0.36 12.76
C PHE A 197 -7.18 0.85 13.97
N LYS A 198 -6.46 -0.03 14.62
CA LYS A 198 -5.28 0.39 15.36
C LYS A 198 -4.44 1.16 14.34
N LEU A 199 -4.42 2.48 14.47
CA LEU A 199 -3.51 3.34 13.73
C LEU A 199 -2.11 2.85 14.07
N LEU A 200 -1.60 1.91 13.30
CA LEU A 200 -0.18 1.60 13.28
C LEU A 200 0.46 2.77 12.53
N MET A 201 0.62 3.90 13.24
CA MET A 201 1.55 4.93 12.80
C MET A 201 2.95 4.34 12.97
N PHE A 202 3.57 4.03 11.86
CA PHE A 202 4.99 3.74 11.74
C PHE A 202 5.78 5.04 11.56
#